data_7271aba11d131787ef9997e70ccec200
#
_entry.id   7271aba11d131787ef9997e70ccec200
#
_cell.length_a   1.000
_cell.length_b   1.000
_cell.length_c   1.000
_cell.angle_alpha   90.00
_cell.angle_beta   90.00
_cell.angle_gamma   90.00
#
_symmetry.space_group_name_H-M   'P 1'
#
loop_
_entity.id
_entity.type
_entity.pdbx_description
1 polymer ?
#
loop_
_entity_poly.entity_id
_entity_poly.type
_entity_poly.pdbx_seq_one_letter_code
_entity_poly.pdbx_strand_id
1 'polypeptide(L)'
;MTRSASLTRLLCNCFYSLAALGIAGCGKPPAAPASPPAAVTVSTPVQREVIEWDVYTGHLEAPESVNVEARVSGMLVASPFAEGSVVKKDQILFEIDPRPFQADLDAKRADLARAKAQVDIAQSNFEREKLALAGNAVSKQDYDTAKATLDQAQASLDGAKAALESSRLNLEWCSVTSPISGRVSYKNVTTGNLVTGGAGPAPATLLTTVESVDPVYCYVDVDENSVLKYQKLAMQRKHFSARDGRIPCYVELGNETNFPHEGYVDFVDNHVDTSTGTLKARGVLPNPSGDLTPGFFASMRVPGSGRYQALLVPDSAILTDQDRRLVLVVGPDNVVQPRPVQLGALFGSLRAITSGLGPNDNVIINGQMHARPGAPVAPVAGTIAVNPSDFADMGSAVPPGQPSTLPAEGGDSRTAEASSAAAELHEMESEGTSAAPATQPDQPIMQYAKPSPNDVTDVTATAFSTPSSSPASGPTTDAGPTTMPATMPAPTSGSTSSGAGAGQ
;
A
#
# COMPACT_ATOMS: atom_id res chain seq x y z
N MET A 1 80.96 -63.31 -57.57
CA MET A 1 79.59 -63.50 -57.22
C MET A 1 79.39 -64.33 -55.95
N THR A 2 79.94 -63.93 -54.77
CA THR A 2 79.87 -64.75 -53.54
C THR A 2 80.04 -63.93 -52.27
N ARG A 3 79.47 -62.69 -52.22
CA ARG A 3 79.47 -61.83 -50.96
C ARG A 3 78.08 -61.34 -50.50
N SER A 4 76.97 -61.71 -51.14
CA SER A 4 75.62 -61.23 -50.79
C SER A 4 74.86 -62.15 -49.87
N ALA A 5 75.20 -63.42 -49.71
CA ALA A 5 74.38 -64.42 -48.96
C ALA A 5 74.68 -64.40 -47.42
N SER A 6 75.79 -63.77 -46.98
CA SER A 6 76.19 -63.79 -45.55
C SER A 6 75.53 -62.65 -44.73
N LEU A 7 75.22 -61.52 -45.37
CA LEU A 7 74.67 -60.36 -44.67
C LEU A 7 73.15 -60.55 -44.39
N THR A 8 72.46 -61.26 -45.26
CA THR A 8 71.04 -61.54 -45.12
C THR A 8 70.73 -62.55 -43.98
N ARG A 9 71.64 -63.50 -43.73
CA ARG A 9 71.47 -64.46 -42.62
C ARG A 9 71.83 -63.82 -41.26
N LEU A 10 72.69 -62.82 -41.18
CA LEU A 10 73.05 -62.11 -39.93
C LEU A 10 71.91 -61.17 -39.51
N LEU A 11 71.29 -60.48 -40.48
CA LEU A 11 70.13 -59.59 -40.19
C LEU A 11 68.85 -60.38 -39.82
N CYS A 12 68.59 -61.56 -40.36
CA CYS A 12 67.44 -62.36 -40.01
C CYS A 12 67.55 -62.98 -38.60
N ASN A 13 68.77 -63.40 -38.15
CA ASN A 13 69.01 -63.90 -36.79
C ASN A 13 68.96 -62.79 -35.72
N CYS A 14 69.36 -61.53 -36.02
CA CYS A 14 69.15 -60.41 -35.09
C CYS A 14 67.70 -60.01 -34.93
N PHE A 15 66.88 -60.14 -36.02
CA PHE A 15 65.48 -59.81 -35.93
C PHE A 15 64.66 -60.87 -35.14
N TYR A 16 65.03 -62.18 -35.24
CA TYR A 16 64.40 -63.23 -34.45
C TYR A 16 64.82 -63.18 -32.96
N SER A 17 66.03 -62.75 -32.62
CA SER A 17 66.44 -62.59 -31.23
C SER A 17 65.83 -61.35 -30.57
N LEU A 18 65.56 -60.31 -31.34
CA LEU A 18 64.86 -59.11 -30.82
C LEU A 18 63.32 -59.32 -30.66
N ALA A 19 62.74 -60.19 -31.51
CA ALA A 19 61.30 -60.55 -31.42
C ALA A 19 61.00 -61.51 -30.25
N ALA A 20 61.96 -62.35 -29.83
CA ALA A 20 61.79 -63.25 -28.69
C ALA A 20 61.96 -62.56 -27.33
N LEU A 21 62.60 -61.38 -27.24
CA LEU A 21 62.72 -60.60 -26.00
C LEU A 21 61.48 -59.71 -25.75
N GLY A 22 60.60 -59.51 -26.75
CA GLY A 22 59.35 -58.64 -26.62
C GLY A 22 58.17 -59.35 -26.05
N ILE A 23 58.14 -60.65 -25.77
CA ILE A 23 56.94 -61.39 -25.32
C ILE A 23 56.93 -61.67 -23.80
N ALA A 24 57.98 -61.36 -23.08
CA ALA A 24 58.09 -61.59 -21.62
C ALA A 24 57.62 -60.41 -20.74
N GLY A 25 57.07 -59.32 -21.30
CA GLY A 25 56.79 -58.08 -20.60
C GLY A 25 55.29 -57.69 -20.34
N CYS A 26 54.28 -58.60 -20.58
CA CYS A 26 52.91 -58.34 -20.19
C CYS A 26 52.57 -58.98 -18.84
N GLY A 27 53.34 -58.64 -17.82
CA GLY A 27 52.88 -58.75 -16.45
C GLY A 27 51.91 -57.64 -16.17
N LYS A 28 50.65 -58.00 -15.87
CA LYS A 28 49.65 -57.05 -15.38
C LYS A 28 50.29 -56.26 -14.26
N PRO A 29 50.38 -54.89 -14.37
CA PRO A 29 50.98 -54.10 -13.28
C PRO A 29 50.29 -54.46 -11.96
N PRO A 30 51.04 -54.63 -10.83
CA PRO A 30 50.42 -54.87 -9.56
C PRO A 30 49.40 -53.78 -9.34
N ALA A 31 48.15 -54.15 -8.98
CA ALA A 31 47.12 -53.20 -8.66
C ALA A 31 47.71 -52.25 -7.59
N ALA A 32 47.79 -50.96 -7.94
CA ALA A 32 48.22 -49.93 -6.98
C ALA A 32 47.45 -50.15 -5.68
N PRO A 33 48.08 -50.09 -4.50
CA PRO A 33 47.37 -50.23 -3.24
C PRO A 33 46.20 -49.29 -3.27
N ALA A 34 44.99 -49.78 -3.03
CA ALA A 34 43.76 -48.97 -3.00
C ALA A 34 44.05 -47.81 -2.02
N SER A 35 44.01 -46.60 -2.50
CA SER A 35 44.12 -45.42 -1.63
C SER A 35 43.15 -45.57 -0.48
N PRO A 36 43.56 -45.27 0.75
CA PRO A 36 42.63 -45.37 1.88
C PRO A 36 41.37 -44.57 1.59
N PRO A 37 40.19 -45.05 1.94
CA PRO A 37 38.95 -44.35 1.67
C PRO A 37 38.99 -42.93 2.23
N ALA A 38 38.58 -41.95 1.43
CA ALA A 38 38.63 -40.55 1.79
C ALA A 38 37.75 -40.31 3.04
N ALA A 39 38.28 -39.64 4.05
CA ALA A 39 37.52 -39.25 5.22
C ALA A 39 36.56 -38.13 4.86
N VAL A 40 35.26 -38.31 5.14
CA VAL A 40 34.19 -37.32 4.92
C VAL A 40 33.38 -37.14 6.17
N THR A 41 32.98 -35.91 6.45
CA THR A 41 32.07 -35.64 7.58
C THR A 41 30.63 -35.78 7.13
N VAL A 42 29.84 -36.60 7.81
CA VAL A 42 28.44 -36.87 7.50
C VAL A 42 27.54 -36.46 8.66
N SER A 43 26.35 -36.01 8.32
CA SER A 43 25.29 -35.74 9.30
C SER A 43 23.92 -36.02 8.70
N THR A 44 22.94 -36.35 9.54
CA THR A 44 21.54 -36.38 9.14
C THR A 44 21.00 -34.94 8.99
N PRO A 45 20.07 -34.71 8.04
CA PRO A 45 19.42 -33.40 7.90
C PRO A 45 18.72 -33.00 9.20
N VAL A 46 18.75 -31.70 9.50
CA VAL A 46 18.01 -31.16 10.64
C VAL A 46 16.55 -31.03 10.25
N GLN A 47 15.65 -31.68 11.01
CA GLN A 47 14.21 -31.50 10.84
C GLN A 47 13.73 -30.31 11.68
N ARG A 48 13.13 -29.32 11.05
CA ARG A 48 12.59 -28.15 11.74
C ARG A 48 11.35 -27.60 11.04
N GLU A 49 10.43 -27.10 11.85
CA GLU A 49 9.32 -26.33 11.31
C GLU A 49 9.81 -24.96 10.89
N VAL A 50 9.47 -24.55 9.66
CA VAL A 50 9.92 -23.29 9.06
C VAL A 50 8.76 -22.57 8.36
N ILE A 51 8.93 -21.26 8.17
CA ILE A 51 8.08 -20.39 7.34
C ILE A 51 9.00 -19.70 6.35
N GLU A 52 8.62 -19.69 5.09
CA GLU A 52 9.31 -18.88 4.09
C GLU A 52 8.77 -17.45 4.14
N TRP A 53 9.66 -16.48 3.92
CA TRP A 53 9.32 -15.08 3.84
C TRP A 53 9.55 -14.58 2.42
N ASP A 54 8.55 -13.91 1.87
CA ASP A 54 8.70 -13.20 0.60
C ASP A 54 8.93 -11.71 0.91
N VAL A 55 9.89 -11.09 0.23
CA VAL A 55 10.28 -9.69 0.44
C VAL A 55 9.92 -8.89 -0.81
N TYR A 56 9.23 -7.78 -0.61
CA TYR A 56 8.83 -6.84 -1.65
C TYR A 56 9.35 -5.46 -1.34
N THR A 57 9.78 -4.75 -2.36
CA THR A 57 10.19 -3.35 -2.24
C THR A 57 9.01 -2.43 -2.51
N GLY A 58 8.98 -1.31 -1.82
CA GLY A 58 7.93 -0.32 -1.95
C GLY A 58 8.31 1.01 -1.34
N HIS A 59 7.31 1.78 -0.95
CA HIS A 59 7.49 3.11 -0.37
C HIS A 59 6.43 3.38 0.69
N LEU A 60 6.79 4.28 1.59
CA LEU A 60 5.89 4.74 2.65
C LEU A 60 5.03 5.89 2.11
N GLU A 61 3.75 5.87 2.46
CA GLU A 61 2.80 6.94 2.16
C GLU A 61 2.01 7.34 3.40
N ALA A 62 1.64 8.61 3.48
CA ALA A 62 0.70 9.07 4.49
C ALA A 62 -0.71 8.57 4.15
N PRO A 63 -1.49 8.03 5.12
CA PRO A 63 -2.90 7.71 4.93
C PRO A 63 -3.74 8.87 4.42
N GLU A 64 -3.46 10.06 4.94
CA GLU A 64 -4.15 11.29 4.58
C GLU A 64 -3.11 12.37 4.23
N SER A 65 -3.25 12.96 3.04
CA SER A 65 -2.47 14.11 2.59
C SER A 65 -3.45 15.16 2.09
N VAL A 66 -3.47 16.34 2.71
CA VAL A 66 -4.42 17.39 2.41
C VAL A 66 -3.71 18.70 2.07
N ASN A 67 -4.03 19.21 0.89
CA ASN A 67 -3.64 20.55 0.49
C ASN A 67 -4.52 21.59 1.20
N VAL A 68 -3.91 22.45 2.00
CA VAL A 68 -4.60 23.53 2.68
C VAL A 68 -4.58 24.76 1.78
N GLU A 69 -5.75 25.12 1.27
CA GLU A 69 -5.94 26.22 0.31
C GLU A 69 -6.81 27.31 0.92
N ALA A 70 -6.59 28.55 0.45
CA ALA A 70 -7.43 29.67 0.82
C ALA A 70 -8.84 29.54 0.23
N ARG A 71 -9.89 29.69 1.06
CA ARG A 71 -11.29 29.69 0.60
C ARG A 71 -11.81 31.08 0.29
N VAL A 72 -11.22 32.11 0.92
CA VAL A 72 -11.54 33.52 0.70
C VAL A 72 -10.30 34.28 0.30
N SER A 73 -10.50 35.36 -0.48
CA SER A 73 -9.41 36.21 -0.97
C SER A 73 -9.15 37.33 0.02
N GLY A 74 -7.91 37.53 0.43
CA GLY A 74 -7.56 38.60 1.37
C GLY A 74 -6.05 38.63 1.69
N MET A 75 -5.62 39.58 2.49
CA MET A 75 -4.24 39.68 2.95
C MET A 75 -3.97 38.68 4.07
N LEU A 76 -2.88 37.94 3.99
CA LEU A 76 -2.43 37.05 5.05
C LEU A 76 -1.82 37.83 6.20
N VAL A 77 -2.43 37.77 7.38
CA VAL A 77 -2.03 38.55 8.56
C VAL A 77 -1.06 37.76 9.43
N ALA A 78 -1.35 36.48 9.66
CA ALA A 78 -0.55 35.65 10.55
C ALA A 78 -0.48 34.20 10.07
N SER A 79 0.57 33.51 10.53
CA SER A 79 0.74 32.07 10.36
C SER A 79 1.35 31.46 11.63
N PRO A 80 0.52 31.16 12.66
CA PRO A 80 0.97 30.85 14.02
C PRO A 80 1.45 29.41 14.20
N PHE A 81 2.12 28.81 13.22
CA PHE A 81 2.70 27.47 13.31
C PHE A 81 4.18 27.48 12.89
N ALA A 82 4.94 26.51 13.35
CA ALA A 82 6.30 26.25 12.88
C ALA A 82 6.25 25.27 11.71
N GLU A 83 7.02 25.53 10.67
CA GLU A 83 7.16 24.62 9.51
C GLU A 83 7.72 23.27 9.97
N GLY A 84 7.17 22.18 9.44
CA GLY A 84 7.55 20.82 9.81
C GLY A 84 7.04 20.34 11.18
N SER A 85 6.31 21.17 11.92
CA SER A 85 5.74 20.78 13.22
C SER A 85 4.52 19.88 13.07
N VAL A 86 4.20 19.12 14.12
CA VAL A 86 2.96 18.35 14.21
C VAL A 86 1.83 19.29 14.66
N VAL A 87 0.74 19.27 13.91
CA VAL A 87 -0.47 20.07 14.19
C VAL A 87 -1.66 19.14 14.44
N LYS A 88 -2.62 19.64 15.23
CA LYS A 88 -3.87 18.92 15.49
C LYS A 88 -4.95 19.36 14.51
N LYS A 89 -5.93 18.51 14.31
CA LYS A 89 -7.17 18.88 13.62
C LYS A 89 -7.77 20.12 14.24
N ASP A 90 -8.31 21.03 13.41
CA ASP A 90 -8.91 22.31 13.76
C ASP A 90 -7.94 23.35 14.37
N GLN A 91 -6.63 23.07 14.41
CA GLN A 91 -5.61 24.04 14.79
C GLN A 91 -5.47 25.12 13.72
N ILE A 92 -5.45 26.39 14.12
CA ILE A 92 -5.27 27.53 13.20
C ILE A 92 -3.87 27.49 12.60
N LEU A 93 -3.81 27.48 11.28
CA LEU A 93 -2.58 27.51 10.48
C LEU A 93 -2.31 28.91 9.92
N PHE A 94 -3.34 29.54 9.35
CA PHE A 94 -3.21 30.85 8.76
C PHE A 94 -4.41 31.73 9.15
N GLU A 95 -4.16 33.03 9.20
CA GLU A 95 -5.18 34.04 9.46
C GLU A 95 -5.17 35.08 8.34
N ILE A 96 -6.29 35.16 7.64
CA ILE A 96 -6.55 36.17 6.60
C ILE A 96 -7.26 37.36 7.26
N ASP A 97 -7.02 38.60 6.81
CA ASP A 97 -7.59 39.81 7.39
C ASP A 97 -9.12 39.72 7.52
N PRO A 98 -9.68 39.59 8.72
CA PRO A 98 -11.11 39.40 8.93
C PRO A 98 -11.92 40.69 8.85
N ARG A 99 -11.26 41.88 8.88
CA ARG A 99 -11.95 43.17 9.00
C ARG A 99 -12.95 43.44 7.86
N PRO A 100 -12.63 43.21 6.57
CA PRO A 100 -13.60 43.41 5.48
C PRO A 100 -14.81 42.49 5.62
N PHE A 101 -14.57 41.24 6.02
CA PHE A 101 -15.62 40.22 6.18
C PHE A 101 -16.51 40.50 7.40
N GLN A 102 -15.93 41.00 8.46
CA GLN A 102 -16.70 41.44 9.61
C GLN A 102 -17.64 42.62 9.26
N ALA A 103 -17.15 43.59 8.49
CA ALA A 103 -17.96 44.72 8.03
C ALA A 103 -19.11 44.24 7.11
N ASP A 104 -18.86 43.28 6.22
CA ASP A 104 -19.91 42.67 5.37
C ASP A 104 -20.94 41.91 6.20
N LEU A 105 -20.50 41.14 7.20
CA LEU A 105 -21.38 40.43 8.13
C LEU A 105 -22.32 41.40 8.87
N ASP A 106 -21.80 42.52 9.34
CA ASP A 106 -22.60 43.51 10.05
C ASP A 106 -23.60 44.23 9.12
N ALA A 107 -23.22 44.44 7.85
CA ALA A 107 -24.15 44.93 6.83
C ALA A 107 -25.29 43.94 6.56
N LYS A 108 -25.00 42.64 6.44
CA LYS A 108 -26.02 41.58 6.23
C LYS A 108 -26.92 41.40 7.48
N ARG A 109 -26.39 41.60 8.69
CA ARG A 109 -27.23 41.63 9.92
C ARG A 109 -28.24 42.77 9.87
N ALA A 110 -27.84 43.95 9.41
CA ALA A 110 -28.74 45.10 9.25
C ALA A 110 -29.81 44.82 8.18
N ASP A 111 -29.46 44.18 7.04
CA ASP A 111 -30.38 43.77 6.01
C ASP A 111 -31.42 42.75 6.51
N LEU A 112 -30.98 41.74 7.29
CA LEU A 112 -31.89 40.79 7.96
C LEU A 112 -32.86 41.48 8.91
N ALA A 113 -32.37 42.44 9.72
CA ALA A 113 -33.24 43.21 10.63
C ALA A 113 -34.31 44.01 9.89
N ARG A 114 -33.94 44.62 8.72
CA ARG A 114 -34.86 45.33 7.83
C ARG A 114 -35.92 44.38 7.23
N ALA A 115 -35.49 43.25 6.70
CA ALA A 115 -36.38 42.22 6.12
C ALA A 115 -37.36 41.67 7.17
N LYS A 116 -36.93 41.47 8.42
CA LYS A 116 -37.75 41.04 9.54
C LYS A 116 -38.82 42.08 9.85
N ALA A 117 -38.46 43.35 9.96
CA ALA A 117 -39.40 44.44 10.21
C ALA A 117 -40.45 44.54 9.07
N GLN A 118 -40.06 44.26 7.82
CA GLN A 118 -41.00 44.24 6.67
C GLN A 118 -42.02 43.11 6.78
N VAL A 119 -41.59 41.94 7.25
CA VAL A 119 -42.52 40.81 7.52
C VAL A 119 -43.48 41.17 8.63
N ASP A 120 -43.01 41.77 9.74
CA ASP A 120 -43.87 42.19 10.86
C ASP A 120 -44.96 43.18 10.41
N ILE A 121 -44.62 44.14 9.55
CA ILE A 121 -45.56 45.08 8.95
C ILE A 121 -46.57 44.34 8.02
N ALA A 122 -46.07 43.49 7.10
CA ALA A 122 -46.89 42.76 6.17
C ALA A 122 -47.86 41.80 6.91
N GLN A 123 -47.36 41.12 7.94
CA GLN A 123 -48.16 40.24 8.80
C GLN A 123 -49.30 41.01 9.48
N SER A 124 -48.99 42.16 10.08
CA SER A 124 -49.99 43.01 10.75
C SER A 124 -51.04 43.53 9.76
N ASN A 125 -50.65 43.87 8.54
CA ASN A 125 -51.57 44.28 7.48
C ASN A 125 -52.46 43.10 7.05
N PHE A 126 -51.88 41.94 6.80
CA PHE A 126 -52.63 40.74 6.40
C PHE A 126 -53.68 40.33 7.47
N GLU A 127 -53.32 40.38 8.76
CA GLU A 127 -54.23 40.06 9.85
C GLU A 127 -55.42 41.05 9.91
N ARG A 128 -55.16 42.34 9.69
CA ARG A 128 -56.23 43.35 9.61
C ARG A 128 -57.17 43.11 8.44
N GLU A 129 -56.62 42.85 7.24
CA GLU A 129 -57.44 42.57 6.03
C GLU A 129 -58.23 41.25 6.20
N LYS A 130 -57.67 40.27 6.84
CA LYS A 130 -58.33 38.99 7.17
C LYS A 130 -59.55 39.18 8.08
N LEU A 131 -59.39 40.00 9.11
CA LEU A 131 -60.49 40.34 10.02
C LEU A 131 -61.56 41.18 9.31
N ALA A 132 -61.20 42.15 8.48
CA ALA A 132 -62.08 43.01 7.72
C ALA A 132 -62.87 42.23 6.65
N LEU A 133 -62.22 41.21 6.00
CA LEU A 133 -62.88 40.31 5.06
C LEU A 133 -63.98 39.49 5.77
N ALA A 134 -63.69 38.97 6.98
CA ALA A 134 -64.65 38.23 7.78
C ALA A 134 -65.94 39.07 8.15
N GLY A 135 -65.72 40.41 8.28
CA GLY A 135 -66.81 41.41 8.49
C GLY A 135 -67.42 41.97 7.20
N ASN A 136 -67.03 41.45 6.02
CA ASN A 136 -67.46 41.97 4.70
C ASN A 136 -67.09 43.46 4.47
N ALA A 137 -66.07 43.97 5.12
CA ALA A 137 -65.63 45.37 5.03
C ALA A 137 -64.59 45.64 3.93
N VAL A 138 -64.01 44.59 3.33
CA VAL A 138 -63.00 44.69 2.25
C VAL A 138 -63.26 43.65 1.15
N SER A 139 -62.69 43.86 -0.03
CA SER A 139 -62.81 42.93 -1.15
C SER A 139 -61.87 41.72 -0.98
N LYS A 140 -62.27 40.61 -1.62
CA LYS A 140 -61.38 39.44 -1.71
C LYS A 140 -60.01 39.77 -2.38
N GLN A 141 -60.00 40.71 -3.31
CA GLN A 141 -58.79 41.18 -3.98
C GLN A 141 -57.81 41.83 -3.00
N ASP A 142 -58.28 42.65 -2.07
CA ASP A 142 -57.46 43.31 -1.05
C ASP A 142 -56.81 42.26 -0.12
N TYR A 143 -57.58 41.26 0.33
CA TYR A 143 -57.06 40.13 1.09
C TYR A 143 -56.02 39.35 0.33
N ASP A 144 -56.25 38.98 -0.93
CA ASP A 144 -55.30 38.23 -1.75
C ASP A 144 -54.03 39.05 -1.99
N THR A 145 -54.14 40.38 -2.14
CA THR A 145 -52.96 41.28 -2.26
C THR A 145 -52.16 41.37 -0.97
N ALA A 146 -52.83 41.48 0.18
CA ALA A 146 -52.16 41.50 1.49
C ALA A 146 -51.43 40.17 1.76
N LYS A 147 -52.04 39.05 1.39
CA LYS A 147 -51.43 37.73 1.48
C LYS A 147 -50.17 37.62 0.59
N ALA A 148 -50.27 38.01 -0.68
CA ALA A 148 -49.13 37.99 -1.60
C ALA A 148 -47.99 38.90 -1.11
N THR A 149 -48.29 40.05 -0.49
CA THR A 149 -47.31 40.95 0.10
C THR A 149 -46.60 40.30 1.30
N LEU A 150 -47.32 39.56 2.13
CA LEU A 150 -46.77 38.79 3.23
C LEU A 150 -45.83 37.69 2.70
N ASP A 151 -46.31 36.90 1.75
CA ASP A 151 -45.54 35.82 1.13
C ASP A 151 -44.24 36.37 0.50
N GLN A 152 -44.29 37.53 -0.16
CA GLN A 152 -43.15 38.22 -0.72
C GLN A 152 -42.18 38.72 0.38
N ALA A 153 -42.67 39.28 1.46
CA ALA A 153 -41.84 39.74 2.58
C ALA A 153 -41.15 38.54 3.25
N GLN A 154 -41.85 37.42 3.40
CA GLN A 154 -41.31 36.18 3.93
C GLN A 154 -40.15 35.65 3.06
N ALA A 155 -40.35 35.58 1.75
CA ALA A 155 -39.30 35.18 0.81
C ALA A 155 -38.10 36.12 0.87
N SER A 156 -38.33 37.42 1.03
CA SER A 156 -37.19 38.40 1.20
C SER A 156 -36.46 38.17 2.53
N LEU A 157 -37.12 37.83 3.60
CA LEU A 157 -36.51 37.47 4.89
C LEU A 157 -35.63 36.22 4.75
N ASP A 158 -36.15 35.21 4.08
CA ASP A 158 -35.37 33.97 3.88
C ASP A 158 -34.15 34.19 2.97
N GLY A 159 -34.24 35.03 1.96
CA GLY A 159 -33.10 35.52 1.17
C GLY A 159 -32.06 36.27 2.03
N ALA A 160 -32.50 37.15 2.94
CA ALA A 160 -31.59 37.86 3.85
C ALA A 160 -30.90 36.95 4.86
N LYS A 161 -31.60 35.90 5.36
CA LYS A 161 -31.00 34.86 6.21
C LYS A 161 -29.91 34.11 5.48
N ALA A 162 -30.15 33.68 4.24
CA ALA A 162 -29.16 32.98 3.41
C ALA A 162 -27.92 33.86 3.13
N ALA A 163 -28.12 35.15 2.83
CA ALA A 163 -27.03 36.10 2.64
C ALA A 163 -26.20 36.31 3.89
N LEU A 164 -26.84 36.40 5.08
CA LEU A 164 -26.15 36.49 6.36
C LEU A 164 -25.30 35.25 6.64
N GLU A 165 -25.84 34.06 6.39
CA GLU A 165 -25.11 32.80 6.61
C GLU A 165 -23.91 32.68 5.67
N SER A 166 -24.03 33.07 4.40
CA SER A 166 -22.91 33.14 3.48
C SER A 166 -21.81 34.08 3.95
N SER A 167 -22.16 35.25 4.46
CA SER A 167 -21.20 36.22 4.99
C SER A 167 -20.52 35.71 6.28
N ARG A 168 -21.27 34.99 7.13
CA ARG A 168 -20.74 34.32 8.33
C ARG A 168 -19.68 33.26 7.96
N LEU A 169 -19.98 32.42 6.99
CA LEU A 169 -19.04 31.39 6.50
C LEU A 169 -17.77 32.05 5.93
N ASN A 170 -17.91 33.14 5.17
CA ASN A 170 -16.74 33.86 4.65
C ASN A 170 -15.83 34.39 5.77
N LEU A 171 -16.42 34.90 6.86
CA LEU A 171 -15.66 35.34 8.03
C LEU A 171 -15.00 34.15 8.76
N GLU A 172 -15.67 33.03 8.88
CA GLU A 172 -15.12 31.80 9.47
C GLU A 172 -13.92 31.31 8.67
N TRP A 173 -14.00 31.33 7.34
CA TRP A 173 -12.91 30.92 6.44
C TRP A 173 -11.71 31.85 6.43
N CYS A 174 -11.76 33.04 7.10
CA CYS A 174 -10.59 33.85 7.34
C CYS A 174 -9.60 33.17 8.29
N SER A 175 -10.08 32.28 9.16
CA SER A 175 -9.27 31.45 10.04
C SER A 175 -9.08 30.09 9.37
N VAL A 176 -7.96 29.89 8.67
CA VAL A 176 -7.67 28.64 7.98
C VAL A 176 -7.11 27.65 8.98
N THR A 177 -7.86 26.56 9.20
CA THR A 177 -7.50 25.52 10.16
C THR A 177 -7.04 24.25 9.45
N SER A 178 -6.33 23.38 10.20
CA SER A 178 -5.94 22.06 9.69
C SER A 178 -7.15 21.13 9.65
N PRO A 179 -7.44 20.49 8.51
CA PRO A 179 -8.55 19.52 8.40
C PRO A 179 -8.27 18.18 9.05
N ILE A 180 -6.97 17.85 9.23
CA ILE A 180 -6.48 16.59 9.80
C ILE A 180 -5.41 16.87 10.87
N SER A 181 -5.15 15.88 11.71
CA SER A 181 -3.97 15.88 12.57
C SER A 181 -2.79 15.29 11.80
N GLY A 182 -1.63 15.96 11.82
CA GLY A 182 -0.49 15.49 11.05
C GLY A 182 0.69 16.45 11.09
N ARG A 183 1.68 16.23 10.26
CA ARG A 183 2.83 17.12 10.10
C ARG A 183 2.54 18.12 8.99
N VAL A 184 2.69 19.40 9.31
CA VAL A 184 2.53 20.48 8.32
C VAL A 184 3.84 20.68 7.57
N SER A 185 3.74 20.96 6.28
CA SER A 185 4.87 21.28 5.41
C SER A 185 5.34 22.73 5.59
N TYR A 186 6.13 23.21 4.65
CA TYR A 186 6.56 24.62 4.62
C TYR A 186 5.41 25.55 4.18
N LYS A 187 5.58 26.84 4.43
CA LYS A 187 4.63 27.90 4.05
C LYS A 187 4.88 28.30 2.59
N ASN A 188 3.92 28.07 1.71
CA ASN A 188 4.02 28.53 0.31
C ASN A 188 3.83 30.03 0.17
N VAL A 189 3.17 30.66 1.17
CA VAL A 189 2.86 32.10 1.17
C VAL A 189 3.27 32.69 2.52
N THR A 190 3.98 33.80 2.48
CA THR A 190 4.39 34.55 3.67
C THR A 190 3.37 35.62 4.07
N THR A 191 3.36 35.98 5.35
CA THR A 191 2.54 37.06 5.93
C THR A 191 2.74 38.36 5.14
N GLY A 192 1.66 39.06 4.87
CA GLY A 192 1.65 40.31 4.09
C GLY A 192 1.36 40.14 2.62
N ASN A 193 1.30 38.93 2.11
CA ASN A 193 0.90 38.66 0.73
C ASN A 193 -0.62 38.51 0.60
N LEU A 194 -1.12 38.85 -0.60
CA LEU A 194 -2.51 38.62 -0.98
C LEU A 194 -2.70 37.15 -1.38
N VAL A 195 -3.70 36.50 -0.83
CA VAL A 195 -4.12 35.15 -1.22
C VAL A 195 -5.45 35.21 -1.98
N THR A 196 -5.65 34.26 -2.89
CA THR A 196 -6.88 34.17 -3.71
C THR A 196 -7.69 32.97 -3.25
N GLY A 197 -8.97 33.16 -2.95
CA GLY A 197 -9.92 32.10 -2.62
C GLY A 197 -10.46 31.40 -3.88
N GLY A 198 -10.85 30.13 -3.74
CA GLY A 198 -11.30 29.28 -4.85
C GLY A 198 -12.69 29.59 -5.42
N ALA A 199 -13.38 30.63 -4.94
CA ALA A 199 -14.70 31.01 -5.43
C ALA A 199 -14.70 31.83 -6.73
N GLY A 200 -13.52 32.16 -7.27
CA GLY A 200 -13.33 33.00 -8.48
C GLY A 200 -12.81 32.18 -9.67
N PRO A 201 -12.55 32.87 -10.81
CA PRO A 201 -11.98 32.25 -12.01
C PRO A 201 -10.50 31.85 -11.86
N ALA A 202 -9.80 32.36 -10.85
CA ALA A 202 -8.44 31.99 -10.51
C ALA A 202 -8.43 30.77 -9.56
N PRO A 203 -7.43 29.87 -9.68
CA PRO A 203 -7.29 28.77 -8.77
C PRO A 203 -7.03 29.28 -7.34
N ALA A 204 -7.48 28.52 -6.35
CA ALA A 204 -7.20 28.82 -4.95
C ALA A 204 -5.69 28.82 -4.69
N THR A 205 -5.24 29.70 -3.81
CA THR A 205 -3.83 29.74 -3.40
C THR A 205 -3.56 28.60 -2.43
N LEU A 206 -2.63 27.70 -2.79
CA LEU A 206 -2.11 26.67 -1.91
C LEU A 206 -1.24 27.32 -0.83
N LEU A 207 -1.63 27.15 0.42
CA LEU A 207 -0.95 27.73 1.57
C LEU A 207 0.11 26.80 2.15
N THR A 208 -0.23 25.55 2.36
CA THR A 208 0.65 24.46 2.83
C THR A 208 0.00 23.11 2.58
N THR A 209 0.74 22.03 2.86
CA THR A 209 0.20 20.64 2.87
C THR A 209 0.32 20.08 4.27
N VAL A 210 -0.67 19.30 4.70
CA VAL A 210 -0.64 18.57 5.96
C VAL A 210 -0.76 17.08 5.65
N GLU A 211 0.16 16.29 6.19
CA GLU A 211 0.19 14.83 6.03
C GLU A 211 0.05 14.15 7.38
N SER A 212 -0.79 13.12 7.45
CA SER A 212 -0.90 12.30 8.65
C SER A 212 0.41 11.55 8.91
N VAL A 213 0.77 11.38 10.19
CA VAL A 213 2.04 10.77 10.59
C VAL A 213 1.83 9.36 11.13
N ASP A 214 0.74 9.10 11.82
CA ASP A 214 0.42 7.83 12.46
C ASP A 214 -1.05 7.48 12.22
N PRO A 215 -1.32 6.28 11.65
CA PRO A 215 -0.37 5.30 11.13
C PRO A 215 0.31 5.74 9.81
N VAL A 216 1.26 4.93 9.30
CA VAL A 216 1.86 5.08 7.97
C VAL A 216 1.53 3.85 7.14
N TYR A 217 1.28 4.06 5.85
CA TYR A 217 1.08 2.99 4.89
C TYR A 217 2.38 2.64 4.17
N CYS A 218 2.61 1.35 3.95
CA CYS A 218 3.67 0.86 3.08
C CYS A 218 3.02 0.20 1.86
N TYR A 219 3.18 0.81 0.70
CA TYR A 219 2.73 0.23 -0.57
C TYR A 219 3.85 -0.54 -1.21
N VAL A 220 3.56 -1.78 -1.59
CA VAL A 220 4.49 -2.66 -2.30
C VAL A 220 3.84 -3.23 -3.55
N ASP A 221 4.69 -3.53 -4.54
CA ASP A 221 4.28 -4.14 -5.78
C ASP A 221 4.59 -5.64 -5.73
N VAL A 222 3.55 -6.47 -5.80
CA VAL A 222 3.62 -7.94 -5.73
C VAL A 222 3.45 -8.51 -7.13
N ASP A 223 4.37 -9.35 -7.57
CA ASP A 223 4.32 -9.98 -8.89
C ASP A 223 3.19 -11.00 -9.03
N GLU A 224 2.70 -11.21 -10.24
CA GLU A 224 1.58 -12.10 -10.55
C GLU A 224 1.82 -13.54 -10.06
N ASN A 225 3.05 -14.07 -10.18
CA ASN A 225 3.37 -15.43 -9.74
C ASN A 225 3.21 -15.59 -8.24
N SER A 226 3.63 -14.60 -7.47
CA SER A 226 3.45 -14.55 -6.01
C SER A 226 1.98 -14.47 -5.63
N VAL A 227 1.18 -13.67 -6.35
CA VAL A 227 -0.27 -13.59 -6.14
C VAL A 227 -0.93 -14.95 -6.37
N LEU A 228 -0.61 -15.63 -7.48
CA LEU A 228 -1.13 -16.96 -7.80
C LEU A 228 -0.69 -18.01 -6.76
N LYS A 229 0.58 -17.90 -6.26
CA LYS A 229 1.09 -18.74 -5.16
C LYS A 229 0.24 -18.56 -3.91
N TYR A 230 -0.04 -17.32 -3.50
CA TYR A 230 -0.84 -17.02 -2.30
C TYR A 230 -2.30 -17.48 -2.45
N GLN A 231 -2.91 -17.26 -3.59
CA GLN A 231 -4.26 -17.76 -3.86
C GLN A 231 -4.34 -19.27 -3.72
N LYS A 232 -3.38 -19.99 -4.29
CA LYS A 232 -3.30 -21.45 -4.19
C LYS A 232 -3.10 -21.92 -2.75
N LEU A 233 -2.23 -21.25 -1.98
CA LEU A 233 -1.99 -21.55 -0.58
C LEU A 233 -3.22 -21.24 0.30
N ALA A 234 -3.93 -20.15 0.03
CA ALA A 234 -5.17 -19.78 0.71
C ALA A 234 -6.29 -20.80 0.47
N MET A 235 -6.46 -21.28 -0.78
CA MET A 235 -7.40 -22.35 -1.11
C MET A 235 -7.11 -23.66 -0.35
N GLN A 236 -5.84 -23.95 -0.08
CA GLN A 236 -5.40 -25.09 0.71
C GLN A 236 -5.50 -24.87 2.22
N ARG A 237 -5.95 -23.71 2.69
CA ARG A 237 -5.96 -23.27 4.11
C ARG A 237 -4.59 -23.36 4.79
N LYS A 238 -3.52 -23.21 4.00
CA LYS A 238 -2.12 -23.24 4.46
C LYS A 238 -1.53 -21.84 4.65
N HIS A 239 -2.27 -20.81 4.26
CA HIS A 239 -1.84 -19.41 4.31
C HIS A 239 -3.00 -18.51 4.69
N PHE A 240 -2.69 -17.33 5.23
CA PHE A 240 -3.67 -16.27 5.46
C PHE A 240 -4.21 -15.77 4.12
N SER A 241 -5.51 -15.47 4.08
CA SER A 241 -6.12 -14.72 3.00
C SER A 241 -6.31 -13.28 3.48
N ALA A 242 -5.92 -12.32 2.67
CA ALA A 242 -6.18 -10.90 2.97
C ALA A 242 -7.68 -10.58 3.11
N ARG A 243 -8.55 -11.49 2.65
CA ARG A 243 -10.01 -11.37 2.80
C ARG A 243 -10.52 -11.89 4.14
N ASP A 244 -9.76 -12.77 4.80
CA ASP A 244 -10.20 -13.49 5.99
C ASP A 244 -9.53 -12.96 7.28
N GLY A 245 -8.57 -12.03 7.15
CA GLY A 245 -7.87 -11.49 8.32
C GLY A 245 -6.66 -10.62 7.95
N ARG A 246 -6.09 -10.01 8.98
CA ARG A 246 -4.86 -9.22 8.88
C ARG A 246 -3.66 -10.15 8.70
N ILE A 247 -2.90 -9.98 7.60
CA ILE A 247 -1.67 -10.72 7.38
C ILE A 247 -0.53 -9.95 8.07
N PRO A 248 0.21 -10.56 9.01
CA PRO A 248 1.33 -9.87 9.63
C PRO A 248 2.38 -9.53 8.57
N CYS A 249 2.93 -8.34 8.64
CA CYS A 249 4.04 -7.91 7.80
C CYS A 249 5.08 -7.20 8.66
N TYR A 250 6.31 -7.21 8.18
CA TYR A 250 7.43 -6.55 8.83
C TYR A 250 8.12 -5.69 7.80
N VAL A 251 8.51 -4.49 8.20
CA VAL A 251 9.09 -3.49 7.29
C VAL A 251 10.45 -3.06 7.80
N GLU A 252 11.37 -2.81 6.88
CA GLU A 252 12.67 -2.20 7.13
C GLU A 252 12.92 -1.05 6.18
N LEU A 253 13.61 -0.04 6.66
CA LEU A 253 14.12 1.06 5.85
C LEU A 253 15.51 0.70 5.31
N GLY A 254 16.00 1.45 4.31
CA GLY A 254 17.25 1.14 3.63
C GLY A 254 18.53 1.12 4.48
N ASN A 255 18.49 1.68 5.69
CA ASN A 255 19.59 1.68 6.66
C ASN A 255 19.39 0.71 7.84
N GLU A 256 18.28 -0.04 7.85
CA GLU A 256 17.93 -0.97 8.91
C GLU A 256 18.18 -2.41 8.48
N THR A 257 18.13 -3.31 9.45
CA THR A 257 18.24 -4.76 9.24
C THR A 257 17.24 -5.47 10.12
N ASN A 258 16.83 -6.68 9.73
CA ASN A 258 15.92 -7.55 10.50
C ASN A 258 14.46 -7.07 10.59
N PHE A 259 14.03 -6.15 9.75
CA PHE A 259 12.64 -5.72 9.63
C PHE A 259 12.02 -5.32 10.98
N PRO A 260 12.51 -4.25 11.63
CA PRO A 260 12.13 -3.90 13.00
C PRO A 260 10.69 -3.38 13.15
N HIS A 261 10.06 -2.93 12.06
CA HIS A 261 8.73 -2.32 12.11
C HIS A 261 7.66 -3.37 11.83
N GLU A 262 6.90 -3.70 12.86
CA GLU A 262 5.80 -4.66 12.77
C GLU A 262 4.50 -3.97 12.35
N GLY A 263 3.78 -4.59 11.43
CA GLY A 263 2.51 -4.12 10.92
C GLY A 263 1.65 -5.26 10.39
N TYR A 264 0.64 -4.90 9.62
CA TYR A 264 -0.22 -5.89 8.98
C TYR A 264 -0.68 -5.40 7.60
N VAL A 265 -0.84 -6.34 6.68
CA VAL A 265 -1.45 -6.07 5.37
C VAL A 265 -2.96 -6.01 5.56
N ASP A 266 -3.57 -4.89 5.20
CA ASP A 266 -5.02 -4.66 5.29
C ASP A 266 -5.70 -4.62 3.92
N PHE A 267 -4.94 -4.33 2.88
CA PHE A 267 -5.46 -4.15 1.54
C PHE A 267 -4.57 -4.80 0.49
N VAL A 268 -5.20 -5.45 -0.46
CA VAL A 268 -4.59 -5.98 -1.67
C VAL A 268 -5.51 -5.59 -2.82
N ASP A 269 -4.97 -4.94 -3.84
CA ASP A 269 -5.73 -4.46 -4.99
C ASP A 269 -6.46 -5.63 -5.70
N ASN A 270 -7.52 -5.34 -6.40
CA ASN A 270 -8.29 -6.29 -7.17
C ASN A 270 -7.91 -6.29 -8.66
N HIS A 271 -7.00 -5.41 -9.06
CA HIS A 271 -6.55 -5.20 -10.44
C HIS A 271 -5.04 -5.31 -10.53
N VAL A 272 -4.56 -6.10 -11.49
CA VAL A 272 -3.13 -6.19 -11.84
C VAL A 272 -2.81 -5.09 -12.83
N ASP A 273 -1.78 -4.30 -12.57
CA ASP A 273 -1.27 -3.33 -13.53
C ASP A 273 -0.63 -4.09 -14.71
N THR A 274 -1.26 -3.96 -15.87
CA THR A 274 -0.85 -4.69 -17.08
C THR A 274 0.46 -4.19 -17.67
N SER A 275 0.94 -3.01 -17.27
CA SER A 275 2.22 -2.46 -17.71
C SER A 275 3.41 -3.06 -16.97
N THR A 276 3.24 -3.39 -15.71
CA THR A 276 4.29 -3.94 -14.83
C THR A 276 4.08 -5.42 -14.49
N GLY A 277 2.86 -5.95 -14.68
CA GLY A 277 2.50 -7.30 -14.26
C GLY A 277 2.45 -7.46 -12.74
N THR A 278 2.23 -6.37 -12.00
CA THR A 278 2.22 -6.34 -10.54
C THR A 278 0.86 -5.94 -9.99
N LEU A 279 0.64 -6.29 -8.74
CA LEU A 279 -0.55 -5.97 -7.97
C LEU A 279 -0.12 -5.23 -6.71
N LYS A 280 -0.80 -4.12 -6.38
CA LYS A 280 -0.47 -3.32 -5.19
C LYS A 280 -1.00 -3.96 -3.93
N ALA A 281 -0.14 -4.08 -2.93
CA ALA A 281 -0.52 -4.44 -1.57
C ALA A 281 -0.13 -3.32 -0.60
N ARG A 282 -0.91 -3.17 0.47
CA ARG A 282 -0.72 -2.13 1.47
C ARG A 282 -0.55 -2.73 2.85
N GLY A 283 0.56 -2.40 3.50
CA GLY A 283 0.80 -2.65 4.91
C GLY A 283 0.48 -1.41 5.75
N VAL A 284 -0.12 -1.60 6.90
CA VAL A 284 -0.37 -0.56 7.91
C VAL A 284 0.64 -0.70 9.02
N LEU A 285 1.35 0.38 9.32
CA LEU A 285 2.42 0.43 10.30
C LEU A 285 2.10 1.50 11.35
N PRO A 286 2.13 1.18 12.64
CA PRO A 286 2.07 2.18 13.70
C PRO A 286 3.35 3.02 13.68
N ASN A 287 3.20 4.33 13.84
CA ASN A 287 4.32 5.28 13.80
C ASN A 287 4.23 6.34 14.92
N PRO A 288 4.11 5.93 16.19
CA PRO A 288 3.92 6.88 17.30
C PRO A 288 5.14 7.78 17.52
N SER A 289 6.35 7.36 17.17
CA SER A 289 7.59 8.15 17.25
C SER A 289 7.74 9.13 16.09
N GLY A 290 7.07 8.90 14.95
CA GLY A 290 7.19 9.70 13.74
C GLY A 290 8.49 9.47 12.95
N ASP A 291 9.18 8.34 13.17
CA ASP A 291 10.43 7.98 12.50
C ASP A 291 10.19 7.52 11.06
N LEU A 292 9.06 6.87 10.82
CA LEU A 292 8.64 6.48 9.49
C LEU A 292 8.09 7.70 8.75
N THR A 293 8.90 8.23 7.84
CA THR A 293 8.52 9.41 7.05
C THR A 293 7.91 8.98 5.71
N PRO A 294 6.72 9.48 5.33
CA PRO A 294 6.16 9.27 4.00
C PRO A 294 7.14 9.66 2.89
N GLY A 295 7.16 8.88 1.81
CA GLY A 295 8.10 9.05 0.70
C GLY A 295 9.39 8.22 0.81
N PHE A 296 9.70 7.62 1.96
CA PHE A 296 10.86 6.75 2.08
C PHE A 296 10.62 5.41 1.38
N PHE A 297 11.70 4.89 0.77
CA PHE A 297 11.71 3.52 0.28
C PHE A 297 11.80 2.55 1.46
N ALA A 298 11.06 1.47 1.35
CA ALA A 298 10.99 0.44 2.38
C ALA A 298 10.92 -0.94 1.74
N SER A 299 11.45 -1.94 2.44
CA SER A 299 11.23 -3.34 2.10
C SER A 299 10.23 -3.94 3.07
N MET A 300 9.22 -4.61 2.56
CA MET A 300 8.20 -5.30 3.36
C MET A 300 8.33 -6.79 3.17
N ARG A 301 8.45 -7.56 4.25
CA ARG A 301 8.38 -9.01 4.22
C ARG A 301 7.03 -9.49 4.72
N VAL A 302 6.51 -10.50 4.04
CA VAL A 302 5.26 -11.18 4.40
C VAL A 302 5.48 -12.69 4.42
N PRO A 303 4.69 -13.47 5.18
CA PRO A 303 4.78 -14.92 5.13
C PRO A 303 4.52 -15.43 3.71
N GLY A 304 5.50 -16.07 3.10
CA GLY A 304 5.46 -16.61 1.75
C GLY A 304 4.97 -18.06 1.68
N SER A 305 4.89 -18.73 2.83
CA SER A 305 4.35 -20.08 2.95
C SER A 305 3.61 -20.26 4.27
N GLY A 306 2.82 -21.33 4.39
CA GLY A 306 2.40 -21.83 5.70
C GLY A 306 3.57 -22.48 6.45
N ARG A 307 3.37 -22.83 7.72
CA ARG A 307 4.34 -23.63 8.48
C ARG A 307 4.45 -25.03 7.89
N TYR A 308 5.66 -25.50 7.66
CA TYR A 308 5.90 -26.85 7.20
C TYR A 308 7.19 -27.42 7.77
N GLN A 309 7.26 -28.75 7.88
CA GLN A 309 8.48 -29.43 8.33
C GLN A 309 9.48 -29.48 7.17
N ALA A 310 10.61 -28.83 7.32
CA ALA A 310 11.70 -28.83 6.35
C ALA A 310 12.86 -29.71 6.81
N LEU A 311 13.53 -30.32 5.83
CA LEU A 311 14.84 -30.95 6.00
C LEU A 311 15.89 -29.91 5.65
N LEU A 312 16.69 -29.49 6.62
CA LEU A 312 17.70 -28.47 6.49
C LEU A 312 19.09 -29.09 6.37
N VAL A 313 19.84 -28.65 5.38
CA VAL A 313 21.24 -29.00 5.17
C VAL A 313 22.08 -27.75 4.99
N PRO A 314 23.38 -27.74 5.34
CA PRO A 314 24.25 -26.61 5.04
C PRO A 314 24.25 -26.31 3.53
N ASP A 315 24.12 -25.05 3.13
CA ASP A 315 24.13 -24.65 1.73
C ASP A 315 25.46 -25.08 1.04
N SER A 316 26.55 -25.12 1.81
CA SER A 316 27.86 -25.63 1.37
C SER A 316 27.88 -27.13 1.02
N ALA A 317 26.91 -27.92 1.49
CA ALA A 317 26.79 -29.34 1.17
C ALA A 317 26.12 -29.61 -0.18
N ILE A 318 25.54 -28.59 -0.82
CA ILE A 318 24.83 -28.67 -2.06
C ILE A 318 25.79 -28.43 -3.22
N LEU A 319 25.85 -29.39 -4.12
CA LEU A 319 26.68 -29.32 -5.33
C LEU A 319 25.81 -28.98 -6.54
N THR A 320 26.41 -28.28 -7.47
CA THR A 320 25.79 -27.98 -8.77
C THR A 320 26.49 -28.81 -9.85
N ASP A 321 25.70 -29.61 -10.55
CA ASP A 321 26.14 -30.36 -11.71
C ASP A 321 25.32 -29.91 -12.92
N GLN A 322 25.92 -29.05 -13.74
CA GLN A 322 25.24 -28.35 -14.85
C GLN A 322 23.99 -27.61 -14.36
N ASP A 323 22.80 -28.11 -14.70
CA ASP A 323 21.47 -27.54 -14.34
C ASP A 323 20.84 -28.20 -13.11
N ARG A 324 21.48 -29.25 -12.53
CA ARG A 324 20.94 -30.02 -11.42
C ARG A 324 21.61 -29.67 -10.10
N ARG A 325 20.79 -29.55 -9.08
CA ARG A 325 21.26 -29.47 -7.69
C ARG A 325 21.27 -30.87 -7.10
N LEU A 326 22.38 -31.24 -6.47
CA LEU A 326 22.55 -32.55 -5.88
C LEU A 326 23.24 -32.48 -4.52
N VAL A 327 22.97 -33.45 -3.71
CA VAL A 327 23.60 -33.69 -2.41
C VAL A 327 24.23 -35.07 -2.43
N LEU A 328 25.44 -35.20 -1.85
CA LEU A 328 26.12 -36.48 -1.72
C LEU A 328 25.66 -37.16 -0.44
N VAL A 329 25.14 -38.37 -0.56
CA VAL A 329 24.66 -39.19 0.55
C VAL A 329 25.54 -40.44 0.64
N VAL A 330 25.88 -40.86 1.86
CA VAL A 330 26.61 -42.11 2.09
C VAL A 330 25.61 -43.24 2.30
N GLY A 331 25.62 -44.21 1.41
CA GLY A 331 24.82 -45.42 1.49
C GLY A 331 25.29 -46.41 2.58
N PRO A 332 24.52 -47.52 2.78
CA PRO A 332 24.85 -48.52 3.81
C PRO A 332 26.21 -49.18 3.63
N ASP A 333 26.73 -49.24 2.40
CA ASP A 333 28.06 -49.84 2.05
C ASP A 333 29.17 -48.81 2.13
N ASN A 334 29.00 -47.65 2.75
CA ASN A 334 29.87 -46.49 2.76
C ASN A 334 30.26 -45.99 1.37
N VAL A 335 29.39 -46.17 0.37
CA VAL A 335 29.55 -45.69 -1.00
C VAL A 335 28.79 -44.39 -1.19
N VAL A 336 29.45 -43.41 -1.85
CA VAL A 336 28.87 -42.11 -2.14
C VAL A 336 27.83 -42.22 -3.25
N GLN A 337 26.64 -41.74 -2.98
CA GLN A 337 25.52 -41.68 -3.92
C GLN A 337 25.11 -40.22 -4.16
N PRO A 338 25.18 -39.71 -5.39
CA PRO A 338 24.64 -38.40 -5.72
C PRO A 338 23.12 -38.49 -5.76
N ARG A 339 22.42 -37.62 -5.03
CA ARG A 339 20.96 -37.49 -5.05
C ARG A 339 20.55 -36.14 -5.58
N PRO A 340 19.78 -36.06 -6.65
CA PRO A 340 19.19 -34.82 -7.11
C PRO A 340 18.16 -34.35 -6.09
N VAL A 341 18.23 -33.05 -5.75
CA VAL A 341 17.35 -32.41 -4.74
C VAL A 341 16.72 -31.17 -5.31
N GLN A 342 15.53 -30.86 -4.81
CA GLN A 342 14.87 -29.57 -5.04
C GLN A 342 15.12 -28.68 -3.84
N LEU A 343 15.58 -27.45 -4.13
CA LEU A 343 15.89 -26.48 -3.10
C LEU A 343 14.67 -25.65 -2.72
N GLY A 344 14.50 -25.39 -1.44
CA GLY A 344 13.61 -24.41 -0.88
C GLY A 344 14.36 -23.15 -0.43
N ALA A 345 13.79 -22.43 0.52
CA ALA A 345 14.33 -21.19 1.08
C ALA A 345 15.66 -21.42 1.84
N LEU A 346 16.45 -20.36 1.94
CA LEU A 346 17.67 -20.29 2.73
C LEU A 346 17.36 -19.69 4.09
N PHE A 347 17.80 -20.36 5.15
CA PHE A 347 17.68 -19.93 6.55
C PHE A 347 19.09 -19.75 7.13
N GLY A 348 19.60 -18.55 7.14
CA GLY A 348 20.99 -18.27 7.51
C GLY A 348 21.97 -19.05 6.63
N SER A 349 22.67 -20.02 7.20
CA SER A 349 23.60 -20.92 6.49
C SER A 349 22.98 -22.24 6.01
N LEU A 350 21.70 -22.48 6.34
CA LEU A 350 21.01 -23.74 6.07
C LEU A 350 19.99 -23.58 4.92
N ARG A 351 19.98 -24.53 4.01
CA ARG A 351 19.02 -24.60 2.90
C ARG A 351 17.95 -25.64 3.18
N ALA A 352 16.70 -25.29 3.00
CA ALA A 352 15.61 -26.25 3.00
C ALA A 352 15.66 -27.11 1.75
N ILE A 353 15.40 -28.42 1.92
CA ILE A 353 15.24 -29.37 0.82
C ILE A 353 13.76 -29.77 0.77
N THR A 354 13.12 -29.48 -0.37
CA THR A 354 11.69 -29.76 -0.55
C THR A 354 11.43 -31.17 -1.08
N SER A 355 12.37 -31.74 -1.82
CA SER A 355 12.29 -33.14 -2.28
C SER A 355 13.65 -33.72 -2.61
N GLY A 356 13.73 -35.07 -2.63
CA GLY A 356 14.94 -35.81 -3.00
C GLY A 356 15.82 -36.28 -1.84
N LEU A 357 15.49 -35.90 -0.60
CA LEU A 357 16.26 -36.28 0.60
C LEU A 357 15.33 -36.89 1.65
N GLY A 358 15.78 -37.93 2.34
CA GLY A 358 15.11 -38.54 3.48
C GLY A 358 15.62 -38.02 4.81
N PRO A 359 14.82 -38.11 5.88
CA PRO A 359 15.18 -37.61 7.21
C PRO A 359 16.38 -38.35 7.85
N ASN A 360 16.63 -39.60 7.45
CA ASN A 360 17.68 -40.45 8.01
C ASN A 360 18.87 -40.61 7.06
N ASP A 361 18.93 -39.87 5.96
CA ASP A 361 20.01 -39.95 5.00
C ASP A 361 21.30 -39.32 5.58
N ASN A 362 22.44 -40.02 5.45
CA ASN A 362 23.74 -39.51 5.87
C ASN A 362 24.30 -38.58 4.79
N VAL A 363 24.09 -37.27 4.97
CA VAL A 363 24.54 -36.23 4.03
C VAL A 363 26.00 -35.87 4.30
N ILE A 364 26.82 -35.78 3.28
CA ILE A 364 28.19 -35.32 3.38
C ILE A 364 28.19 -33.80 3.55
N ILE A 365 28.52 -33.31 4.74
CA ILE A 365 28.54 -31.86 5.07
C ILE A 365 29.94 -31.24 4.89
N ASN A 366 31.01 -32.06 4.91
CA ASN A 366 32.35 -31.58 4.65
C ASN A 366 33.20 -32.70 3.98
N GLY A 367 34.16 -32.33 3.17
CA GLY A 367 35.03 -33.28 2.42
C GLY A 367 34.45 -33.68 1.05
N GLN A 368 33.46 -32.96 0.50
CA GLN A 368 32.81 -33.25 -0.79
C GLN A 368 33.77 -33.32 -1.96
N MET A 369 34.86 -32.53 -1.93
CA MET A 369 35.90 -32.50 -2.99
C MET A 369 36.62 -33.83 -3.13
N HIS A 370 36.65 -34.66 -2.07
CA HIS A 370 37.29 -35.97 -2.06
C HIS A 370 36.29 -37.11 -2.26
N ALA A 371 35.00 -36.83 -2.19
CA ALA A 371 33.92 -37.78 -2.31
C ALA A 371 33.49 -37.92 -3.78
N ARG A 372 34.03 -38.91 -4.49
CA ARG A 372 33.63 -39.21 -5.87
C ARG A 372 32.37 -40.10 -5.88
N PRO A 373 31.38 -39.81 -6.70
CA PRO A 373 30.23 -40.69 -6.88
C PRO A 373 30.63 -42.12 -7.16
N GLY A 374 30.08 -43.08 -6.43
CA GLY A 374 30.39 -44.51 -6.55
C GLY A 374 31.67 -44.93 -5.83
N ALA A 375 32.43 -44.07 -5.23
CA ALA A 375 33.65 -44.42 -4.47
C ALA A 375 33.34 -44.71 -2.99
N PRO A 376 34.09 -45.64 -2.34
CA PRO A 376 33.97 -45.87 -0.90
C PRO A 376 34.64 -44.73 -0.15
N VAL A 377 34.00 -44.31 0.96
CA VAL A 377 34.45 -43.26 1.86
C VAL A 377 34.49 -43.74 3.30
N ALA A 378 35.26 -43.06 4.16
CA ALA A 378 35.28 -43.27 5.60
C ALA A 378 34.43 -42.19 6.28
N PRO A 379 33.12 -42.48 6.63
CA PRO A 379 32.27 -41.49 7.22
C PRO A 379 32.66 -41.20 8.69
N VAL A 380 32.83 -39.93 8.99
CA VAL A 380 33.01 -39.41 10.35
C VAL A 380 31.74 -38.66 10.72
N ALA A 381 31.12 -39.02 11.83
CA ALA A 381 29.91 -38.35 12.32
C ALA A 381 30.21 -36.89 12.65
N GLY A 382 29.44 -35.98 12.08
CA GLY A 382 29.44 -34.55 12.37
C GLY A 382 28.08 -34.06 12.82
N THR A 383 28.01 -32.81 13.22
CA THR A 383 26.76 -32.13 13.59
C THR A 383 26.59 -30.88 12.72
N ILE A 384 25.36 -30.66 12.29
CA ILE A 384 24.98 -29.42 11.58
C ILE A 384 24.74 -28.35 12.65
N ALA A 385 25.50 -27.26 12.60
CA ALA A 385 25.32 -26.12 13.49
C ALA A 385 24.01 -25.38 13.09
N VAL A 386 23.14 -25.15 14.05
CA VAL A 386 21.92 -24.40 13.89
C VAL A 386 22.01 -23.14 14.75
N ASN A 387 22.01 -21.96 14.12
CA ASN A 387 21.97 -20.72 14.86
C ASN A 387 20.51 -20.41 15.21
N PRO A 388 20.14 -20.26 16.49
CA PRO A 388 18.77 -19.94 16.85
C PRO A 388 18.26 -18.63 16.25
N SER A 389 19.16 -17.66 16.01
CA SER A 389 18.83 -16.38 15.40
C SER A 389 18.29 -16.49 13.97
N ASP A 390 18.73 -17.50 13.20
CA ASP A 390 18.29 -17.72 11.82
C ASP A 390 16.80 -18.14 11.74
N PHE A 391 16.19 -18.41 12.91
CA PHE A 391 14.84 -18.89 13.07
C PHE A 391 14.04 -18.07 14.08
N ALA A 392 14.55 -16.94 14.56
CA ALA A 392 13.92 -16.12 15.60
C ALA A 392 12.53 -15.59 15.16
N ASP A 393 12.38 -15.29 13.87
CA ASP A 393 11.18 -14.70 13.28
C ASP A 393 9.99 -15.68 13.14
N MET A 394 10.21 -16.97 13.45
CA MET A 394 9.16 -17.99 13.32
C MET A 394 8.13 -17.96 14.47
N GLY A 395 8.44 -17.29 15.58
CA GLY A 395 7.55 -17.12 16.72
C GLY A 395 6.43 -16.11 16.50
N SER A 396 6.64 -15.14 15.60
CA SER A 396 5.72 -14.01 15.39
C SER A 396 4.60 -14.30 14.36
N ALA A 397 4.76 -15.32 13.50
CA ALA A 397 3.72 -15.69 12.55
C ALA A 397 2.60 -16.47 13.24
N VAL A 398 1.44 -15.84 13.40
CA VAL A 398 0.24 -16.44 13.97
C VAL A 398 -0.25 -17.58 13.05
N PRO A 399 -0.55 -18.80 13.59
CA PRO A 399 -1.07 -19.90 12.78
C PRO A 399 -2.42 -19.54 12.12
N PRO A 400 -2.72 -20.05 10.91
CA PRO A 400 -4.03 -19.88 10.32
C PRO A 400 -5.11 -20.45 11.23
N GLY A 401 -6.10 -19.62 11.59
CA GLY A 401 -7.22 -20.01 12.44
C GLY A 401 -7.18 -19.53 13.90
N GLN A 402 -6.12 -18.87 14.34
CA GLN A 402 -6.16 -18.11 15.59
C GLN A 402 -6.41 -16.62 15.30
N PRO A 403 -7.36 -15.97 16.00
CA PRO A 403 -7.50 -14.53 15.90
C PRO A 403 -6.19 -13.86 16.34
N SER A 404 -5.70 -12.88 15.59
CA SER A 404 -4.50 -12.14 15.97
C SER A 404 -4.73 -11.53 17.35
N THR A 405 -3.82 -11.77 18.29
CA THR A 405 -3.83 -11.13 19.62
C THR A 405 -3.26 -9.71 19.59
N LEU A 406 -3.12 -9.12 18.40
CA LEU A 406 -2.82 -7.69 18.30
C LEU A 406 -3.99 -6.92 18.92
N PRO A 407 -3.73 -5.96 19.81
CA PRO A 407 -4.79 -5.19 20.44
C PRO A 407 -5.63 -4.56 19.35
N ALA A 408 -6.95 -4.72 19.43
CA ALA A 408 -7.88 -3.99 18.58
C ALA A 408 -7.73 -2.52 18.97
N GLU A 409 -7.00 -1.75 18.16
CA GLU A 409 -6.97 -0.30 18.32
C GLU A 409 -8.36 0.27 18.03
N GLY A 410 -8.89 0.99 19.02
CA GLY A 410 -9.94 1.97 18.81
C GLY A 410 -11.30 1.44 18.42
N GLY A 411 -11.83 0.46 19.14
CA GLY A 411 -13.27 0.30 19.21
C GLY A 411 -13.83 1.56 19.85
N ASP A 412 -14.57 2.33 19.05
CA ASP A 412 -15.29 3.53 19.43
C ASP A 412 -15.79 3.44 20.88
N SER A 413 -15.32 4.33 21.73
CA SER A 413 -15.78 4.52 23.11
C SER A 413 -17.28 4.88 23.19
N ARG A 414 -17.97 5.02 22.07
CA ARG A 414 -19.41 5.27 21.97
C ARG A 414 -20.31 4.05 22.23
N THR A 415 -19.78 2.83 22.09
CA THR A 415 -20.56 1.61 22.36
C THR A 415 -20.53 1.19 23.82
N ALA A 416 -19.55 1.63 24.61
CA ALA A 416 -19.49 1.34 26.04
C ALA A 416 -20.44 2.23 26.86
N GLU A 417 -20.66 3.49 26.46
CA GLU A 417 -21.65 4.39 27.10
C GLU A 417 -23.10 4.01 26.77
N ALA A 418 -23.36 3.48 25.58
CA ALA A 418 -24.69 3.01 25.19
C ALA A 418 -25.09 1.73 25.95
N SER A 419 -24.14 0.89 26.36
CA SER A 419 -24.41 -0.32 27.15
C SER A 419 -24.63 -0.01 28.62
N SER A 420 -24.00 1.04 29.15
CA SER A 420 -24.20 1.52 30.54
C SER A 420 -25.56 2.21 30.71
N ALA A 421 -25.94 3.03 29.71
CA ALA A 421 -27.26 3.71 29.71
C ALA A 421 -28.43 2.73 29.56
N ALA A 422 -28.25 1.60 28.86
CA ALA A 422 -29.27 0.57 28.71
C ALA A 422 -29.44 -0.28 29.97
N ALA A 423 -28.40 -0.42 30.81
CA ALA A 423 -28.48 -1.13 32.08
C ALA A 423 -29.18 -0.28 33.16
N GLU A 424 -28.94 1.05 33.18
CA GLU A 424 -29.62 1.94 34.13
C GLU A 424 -31.14 2.13 33.83
N LEU A 425 -31.55 2.04 32.57
CA LEU A 425 -32.97 2.09 32.20
C LEU A 425 -33.73 0.80 32.54
N HIS A 426 -33.04 -0.34 32.70
CA HIS A 426 -33.69 -1.60 33.05
C HIS A 426 -33.92 -1.77 34.57
N GLU A 427 -33.20 -1.00 35.42
CA GLU A 427 -33.41 -1.00 36.88
C GLU A 427 -34.50 -0.01 37.34
N MET A 428 -34.84 0.99 36.52
CA MET A 428 -35.94 1.93 36.86
C MET A 428 -37.33 1.47 36.45
N GLU A 429 -37.49 0.40 35.67
CA GLU A 429 -38.81 -0.14 35.25
C GLU A 429 -39.37 -1.28 36.13
N SER A 430 -38.66 -1.66 37.20
CA SER A 430 -39.12 -2.74 38.07
C SER A 430 -39.86 -2.31 39.35
N GLU A 431 -40.03 -1.01 39.60
CA GLU A 431 -40.86 -0.54 40.75
C GLU A 431 -41.96 0.37 40.32
N GLY A 432 -43.18 -0.17 40.14
CA GLY A 432 -44.38 0.67 39.88
C GLY A 432 -45.59 -0.09 39.37
N THR A 433 -46.11 -0.94 40.18
CA THR A 433 -47.49 -1.34 40.48
C THR A 433 -48.64 -1.00 39.50
N SER A 434 -49.29 -2.09 39.01
CA SER A 434 -50.74 -2.35 38.99
C SER A 434 -51.72 -1.22 38.70
N ALA A 435 -52.34 -1.24 37.51
CA ALA A 435 -53.83 -1.13 37.32
C ALA A 435 -54.17 -1.36 35.83
N ALA A 436 -55.11 -2.27 35.57
CA ALA A 436 -55.71 -2.59 34.27
C ALA A 436 -56.97 -1.71 34.05
N PRO A 437 -57.77 -1.90 32.96
CA PRO A 437 -57.49 -1.63 31.55
C PRO A 437 -58.54 -0.67 30.95
N ALA A 438 -58.25 0.00 29.86
CA ALA A 438 -59.31 0.58 29.00
C ALA A 438 -58.90 0.66 27.52
N THR A 439 -59.62 -0.16 26.76
CA THR A 439 -60.08 -0.01 25.36
C THR A 439 -59.28 0.78 24.34
N GLN A 440 -58.84 0.03 23.32
CA GLN A 440 -58.48 0.50 21.97
C GLN A 440 -59.64 1.18 21.24
N PRO A 441 -59.37 2.02 20.25
CA PRO A 441 -59.97 1.82 18.94
C PRO A 441 -58.95 1.64 17.80
N ASP A 442 -59.37 0.78 16.88
CA ASP A 442 -58.82 0.37 15.59
C ASP A 442 -58.24 1.49 14.74
N GLN A 443 -57.05 1.21 14.18
CA GLN A 443 -56.61 1.80 12.91
C GLN A 443 -56.03 0.71 12.00
N PRO A 444 -56.29 0.75 10.69
CA PRO A 444 -56.05 -0.37 9.78
C PRO A 444 -54.60 -0.45 9.30
N ILE A 445 -54.11 -1.67 9.29
CA ILE A 445 -52.81 -2.10 8.74
C ILE A 445 -52.90 -2.00 7.22
N MET A 446 -52.06 -1.14 6.62
CA MET A 446 -51.77 -1.21 5.18
C MET A 446 -50.76 -2.33 4.91
N GLN A 447 -51.26 -3.41 4.32
CA GLN A 447 -50.46 -4.48 3.76
C GLN A 447 -49.84 -4.01 2.45
N TYR A 448 -48.54 -3.99 2.38
CA TYR A 448 -47.78 -3.90 1.12
C TYR A 448 -47.80 -5.25 0.43
N ALA A 449 -48.48 -5.34 -0.69
CA ALA A 449 -48.50 -6.50 -1.58
C ALA A 449 -47.19 -6.58 -2.39
N LYS A 450 -46.68 -7.79 -2.43
CA LYS A 450 -45.55 -8.25 -3.24
C LYS A 450 -46.01 -8.40 -4.70
N PRO A 451 -45.35 -7.87 -5.73
CA PRO A 451 -45.72 -8.15 -7.12
C PRO A 451 -45.16 -9.49 -7.56
N SER A 452 -46.04 -10.28 -8.20
CA SER A 452 -45.82 -11.56 -8.90
C SER A 452 -45.26 -11.32 -10.30
N PRO A 453 -44.42 -12.23 -10.87
CA PRO A 453 -43.86 -12.08 -12.19
C PRO A 453 -44.81 -12.71 -13.23
N ASN A 454 -45.28 -11.95 -14.20
CA ASN A 454 -45.70 -12.33 -15.56
C ASN A 454 -46.67 -11.29 -16.10
N ASP A 455 -46.18 -10.40 -16.92
CA ASP A 455 -46.91 -9.93 -18.11
C ASP A 455 -45.91 -9.30 -19.09
N VAL A 456 -45.72 -10.00 -20.17
CA VAL A 456 -45.03 -9.57 -21.39
C VAL A 456 -46.12 -9.10 -22.34
N THR A 457 -46.16 -7.79 -22.67
CA THR A 457 -46.73 -7.34 -23.94
C THR A 457 -46.10 -5.99 -24.32
N ASP A 458 -45.35 -6.02 -25.34
CA ASP A 458 -45.22 -5.19 -26.54
C ASP A 458 -45.78 -3.73 -26.45
N VAL A 459 -44.90 -2.73 -26.50
CA VAL A 459 -45.17 -1.41 -27.11
C VAL A 459 -43.94 -0.88 -27.83
N THR A 460 -44.02 -0.95 -29.12
CA THR A 460 -43.46 -0.18 -30.23
C THR A 460 -42.50 0.99 -29.92
N ALA A 461 -41.40 0.93 -30.64
CA ALA A 461 -40.38 1.95 -30.91
C ALA A 461 -40.99 3.28 -31.41
N THR A 462 -40.51 4.38 -30.83
CA THR A 462 -40.55 5.68 -31.51
C THR A 462 -39.15 6.26 -31.47
N ALA A 463 -38.55 6.29 -32.66
CA ALA A 463 -37.25 6.88 -32.95
C ALA A 463 -37.28 8.40 -32.76
N PHE A 464 -36.33 8.95 -32.04
CA PHE A 464 -35.97 10.37 -32.12
C PHE A 464 -34.60 10.52 -32.76
N SER A 465 -34.64 11.18 -33.89
CA SER A 465 -33.56 11.50 -34.81
C SER A 465 -32.53 12.46 -34.21
N THR A 466 -31.28 12.13 -34.37
CA THR A 466 -30.14 13.05 -34.25
C THR A 466 -30.00 13.88 -35.51
N PRO A 467 -29.66 15.17 -35.47
CA PRO A 467 -29.12 15.86 -36.62
C PRO A 467 -27.60 15.80 -36.61
N SER A 468 -27.06 15.15 -37.65
CA SER A 468 -25.69 15.28 -38.12
C SER A 468 -25.53 16.61 -38.83
N SER A 469 -24.42 17.32 -38.57
CA SER A 469 -23.91 18.33 -39.48
C SER A 469 -22.41 18.09 -39.67
N SER A 470 -22.07 17.61 -40.84
CA SER A 470 -20.74 17.56 -41.42
C SER A 470 -20.44 18.78 -42.30
N PRO A 471 -19.18 19.01 -42.69
CA PRO A 471 -18.57 20.30 -42.85
C PRO A 471 -18.56 20.79 -44.32
N ALA A 472 -18.43 22.09 -44.50
CA ALA A 472 -18.19 22.71 -45.78
C ALA A 472 -16.72 23.05 -46.02
N SER A 473 -16.26 22.66 -47.18
CA SER A 473 -14.98 22.80 -47.85
C SER A 473 -14.60 24.25 -48.17
N GLY A 474 -13.30 24.52 -48.05
CA GLY A 474 -12.30 25.35 -48.65
C GLY A 474 -12.63 26.67 -49.35
N PRO A 475 -11.64 27.50 -49.75
CA PRO A 475 -10.56 27.08 -50.63
C PRO A 475 -9.14 27.63 -50.31
N THR A 476 -8.18 27.01 -50.97
CA THR A 476 -6.77 27.30 -51.23
C THR A 476 -6.44 28.70 -51.72
N THR A 477 -5.31 29.28 -51.22
CA THR A 477 -4.33 30.08 -52.01
C THR A 477 -2.98 30.04 -51.28
N ASP A 478 -2.06 29.48 -51.88
CA ASP A 478 -0.73 29.69 -52.44
C ASP A 478 0.00 30.97 -51.98
N ALA A 479 1.24 30.80 -51.45
CA ALA A 479 2.46 31.52 -51.75
C ALA A 479 3.59 31.18 -50.76
N GLY A 480 4.63 30.73 -51.29
CA GLY A 480 5.93 30.25 -50.95
C GLY A 480 6.91 31.17 -50.17
N PRO A 481 8.19 30.83 -50.12
CA PRO A 481 9.02 30.87 -48.91
C PRO A 481 9.96 32.08 -48.85
N THR A 482 10.34 32.50 -47.60
CA THR A 482 11.48 33.45 -47.50
C THR A 482 12.29 33.14 -46.20
N THR A 483 13.48 32.59 -46.47
CA THR A 483 14.82 32.79 -45.85
C THR A 483 14.95 33.19 -44.37
N MET A 484 15.73 32.38 -43.70
CA MET A 484 16.61 32.73 -42.55
C MET A 484 17.61 33.85 -42.89
N PRO A 485 18.16 34.55 -41.87
CA PRO A 485 19.50 34.17 -41.51
C PRO A 485 19.80 34.13 -39.98
N ALA A 486 20.85 33.34 -39.73
CA ALA A 486 21.59 33.19 -38.52
C ALA A 486 22.29 34.48 -38.06
N THR A 487 22.54 34.59 -36.74
CA THR A 487 23.88 34.92 -36.19
C THR A 487 23.82 34.96 -34.65
N MET A 488 24.57 34.07 -34.01
CA MET A 488 25.11 34.23 -32.64
C MET A 488 26.29 35.20 -32.67
N PRO A 489 26.66 35.77 -31.50
CA PRO A 489 28.04 35.66 -31.08
C PRO A 489 28.21 35.17 -29.62
N ALA A 490 29.32 34.44 -29.44
CA ALA A 490 29.86 33.86 -28.20
C ALA A 490 30.60 34.92 -27.34
N PRO A 491 30.95 34.52 -26.09
CA PRO A 491 31.49 35.42 -25.05
C PRO A 491 33.01 35.56 -25.11
N THR A 492 33.47 36.76 -24.78
CA THR A 492 34.90 37.04 -24.54
C THR A 492 35.23 37.00 -23.07
N SER A 493 36.31 36.25 -22.81
CA SER A 493 37.11 36.21 -21.62
C SER A 493 37.84 37.55 -21.32
N GLY A 494 37.95 37.90 -20.06
CA GLY A 494 38.76 39.00 -19.58
C GLY A 494 39.19 38.77 -18.15
N SER A 495 40.46 38.40 -18.00
CA SER A 495 41.26 38.26 -16.79
C SER A 495 41.70 39.63 -16.23
N THR A 496 41.95 39.65 -14.93
CA THR A 496 43.09 40.26 -14.19
C THR A 496 42.56 40.80 -12.86
N SER A 497 43.03 40.34 -11.78
CA SER A 497 44.22 40.49 -10.97
C SER A 497 43.98 41.29 -9.71
N SER A 498 44.37 40.65 -8.59
CA SER A 498 45.07 41.17 -7.39
C SER A 498 44.50 42.32 -6.55
N GLY A 499 44.46 42.07 -5.24
CA GLY A 499 44.45 43.09 -4.23
C GLY A 499 44.28 42.52 -2.83
N ALA A 500 45.39 42.29 -2.17
CA ALA A 500 45.52 41.97 -0.75
C ALA A 500 45.12 43.15 0.15
N GLY A 501 44.65 42.85 1.36
CA GLY A 501 44.44 43.87 2.39
C GLY A 501 43.96 43.25 3.69
N ALA A 502 44.89 43.06 4.59
CA ALA A 502 44.74 42.60 5.97
C ALA A 502 44.06 43.65 6.85
N GLY A 503 43.52 43.22 7.98
CA GLY A 503 43.50 44.07 9.16
C GLY A 503 42.21 44.01 9.99
N GLN A 504 42.37 43.38 11.12
CA GLN A 504 41.71 43.42 12.44
C GLN A 504 40.44 42.55 12.57
#